data_ce3e9cd4adcc2d75895cc8b74bb3cbe0
#
_entry.id   ce3e9cd4adcc2d75895cc8b74bb3cbe0
#
_cell.length_a   1.000
_cell.length_b   1.000
_cell.length_c   1.000
_cell.angle_alpha   90.00
_cell.angle_beta   90.00
_cell.angle_gamma   90.00
#
_symmetry.space_group_name_H-M   'P 1'
#
loop_
_entity.id
_entity.type
_entity.pdbx_description
1 polymer ?
#
loop_
_entity_poly.entity_id
_entity_poly.type
_entity_poly.pdbx_seq_one_letter_code
_entity_poly.pdbx_strand_id
1 'polypeptide(L)'
;GNLPKRVAEVADGVAFPPHATAGHDFNLVTEGEVDTILDAADRAFENISYTDSATAGHRITSGEATLTGQAFGDAAFVVTTYAPGCADDVDYAVGLSAMAEARNGEFEDVLLVDAHNSNDGLDGEDLGHVVPGSKRSFDMINGAGSLSAVLGDAERGPLRCGVAWAETPWEPKQGIGPLGIRVCVFEVGGTRTAYVLVDGNNMEPGLRGRILEAVASVDSVEVMTSDTHIVNTMEAENQVG
;
A
#
# COMPACT_ATOMS: atom_id res chain seq x y z
N GLY A 1 -5.51 16.38 -5.59
CA GLY A 1 -4.39 17.00 -6.02
C GLY A 1 -3.52 16.34 -7.06
N ASN A 2 -2.48 17.06 -7.43
CA ASN A 2 -1.56 16.72 -8.52
C ASN A 2 -0.22 16.16 -8.01
N LEU A 3 -0.10 15.89 -6.71
CA LEU A 3 1.16 15.50 -6.08
C LEU A 3 1.80 14.26 -6.74
N PRO A 4 1.09 13.14 -6.98
CA PRO A 4 1.71 11.98 -7.62
C PRO A 4 2.20 12.23 -9.04
N LYS A 5 1.54 13.11 -9.80
CA LYS A 5 2.01 13.51 -11.13
C LYS A 5 3.29 14.32 -11.06
N ARG A 6 3.38 15.26 -10.13
CA ARG A 6 4.58 16.08 -9.90
C ARG A 6 5.76 15.23 -9.40
N VAL A 7 5.51 14.24 -8.51
CA VAL A 7 6.54 13.28 -8.09
C VAL A 7 7.02 12.43 -9.27
N ALA A 8 6.11 11.98 -10.15
CA ALA A 8 6.47 11.25 -11.37
C ALA A 8 7.35 12.08 -12.32
N GLU A 9 7.11 13.39 -12.41
CA GLU A 9 7.96 14.32 -13.19
C GLU A 9 9.37 14.42 -12.61
N VAL A 10 9.51 14.50 -11.28
CA VAL A 10 10.82 14.50 -10.59
C VAL A 10 11.58 13.20 -10.87
N ALA A 11 10.92 12.07 -10.79
CA ALA A 11 11.52 10.75 -10.97
C ALA A 11 11.68 10.32 -12.43
N ASP A 12 11.21 11.11 -13.40
CA ASP A 12 11.10 10.73 -14.84
C ASP A 12 10.45 9.34 -15.01
N GLY A 13 9.34 9.11 -14.33
CA GLY A 13 8.73 7.79 -14.25
C GLY A 13 7.26 7.77 -13.86
N VAL A 14 6.83 6.69 -13.25
CA VAL A 14 5.47 6.50 -12.74
C VAL A 14 5.49 6.54 -11.22
N ALA A 15 4.78 7.49 -10.62
CA ALA A 15 4.58 7.48 -9.17
C ALA A 15 3.52 6.42 -8.81
N PHE A 16 3.81 5.66 -7.76
CA PHE A 16 2.93 4.65 -7.18
C PHE A 16 2.68 5.03 -5.71
N PRO A 17 1.68 5.87 -5.42
CA PRO A 17 1.42 6.42 -4.10
C PRO A 17 0.39 5.59 -3.31
N PRO A 18 0.78 4.49 -2.66
CA PRO A 18 -0.13 3.76 -1.79
C PRO A 18 -0.42 4.56 -0.52
N HIS A 19 -1.51 4.21 0.16
CA HIS A 19 -1.86 4.82 1.44
C HIS A 19 -0.87 4.37 2.53
N ALA A 20 -0.38 5.33 3.30
CA ALA A 20 0.47 5.06 4.47
C ALA A 20 -0.38 4.73 5.70
N THR A 21 0.24 4.17 6.74
CA THR A 21 -0.40 4.00 8.05
C THR A 21 -0.52 5.37 8.74
N ALA A 22 -1.58 6.09 8.42
CA ALA A 22 -1.87 7.42 8.95
C ALA A 22 -3.36 7.70 8.85
N GLY A 23 -3.93 8.38 9.80
CA GLY A 23 -5.31 8.85 9.76
C GLY A 23 -5.40 10.29 9.28
N HIS A 24 -6.61 10.83 9.29
CA HIS A 24 -6.95 12.18 8.84
C HIS A 24 -6.18 13.31 9.55
N ASP A 25 -5.62 13.07 10.73
CA ASP A 25 -4.79 14.04 11.48
C ASP A 25 -3.48 14.40 10.74
N PHE A 26 -3.07 13.57 9.76
CA PHE A 26 -1.87 13.80 8.96
C PHE A 26 -2.16 14.41 7.59
N ASN A 27 -3.41 14.74 7.30
CA ASN A 27 -3.77 15.42 6.07
C ASN A 27 -3.10 16.80 5.98
N LEU A 28 -2.50 17.08 4.83
CA LEU A 28 -1.94 18.40 4.54
C LEU A 28 -3.04 19.46 4.53
N VAL A 29 -2.85 20.54 5.26
CA VAL A 29 -3.86 21.59 5.43
C VAL A 29 -3.70 22.77 4.48
N THR A 30 -2.53 22.89 3.85
CA THR A 30 -2.25 23.96 2.87
C THR A 30 -1.50 23.45 1.64
N GLU A 31 -1.57 24.20 0.53
CA GLU A 31 -0.80 23.89 -0.67
C GLU A 31 0.71 24.09 -0.50
N GLY A 32 1.13 24.86 0.50
CA GLY A 32 2.55 25.13 0.76
C GLY A 32 3.35 23.88 1.15
N GLU A 33 2.71 22.91 1.80
CA GLU A 33 3.34 21.64 2.15
C GLU A 33 3.65 20.76 0.93
N VAL A 34 2.93 20.95 -0.18
CA VAL A 34 3.17 20.20 -1.42
C VAL A 34 4.57 20.45 -1.94
N ASP A 35 5.03 21.70 -1.97
CA ASP A 35 6.38 22.02 -2.42
C ASP A 35 7.45 21.42 -1.48
N THR A 36 7.21 21.43 -0.18
CA THR A 36 8.09 20.78 0.81
C THR A 36 8.24 19.28 0.56
N ILE A 37 7.13 18.59 0.21
CA ILE A 37 7.16 17.17 -0.14
C ILE A 37 7.93 16.93 -1.43
N LEU A 38 7.74 17.78 -2.44
CA LEU A 38 8.44 17.65 -3.72
C LEU A 38 9.94 17.87 -3.56
N ASP A 39 10.35 18.86 -2.77
CA ASP A 39 11.75 19.09 -2.43
C ASP A 39 12.36 17.90 -1.67
N ALA A 40 11.58 17.26 -0.81
CA ALA A 40 12.01 16.04 -0.12
C ALA A 40 12.12 14.85 -1.07
N ALA A 41 11.18 14.69 -2.00
CA ALA A 41 11.23 13.65 -3.01
C ALA A 41 12.42 13.82 -3.97
N ASP A 42 12.71 15.04 -4.39
CA ASP A 42 13.87 15.36 -5.25
C ASP A 42 15.19 15.01 -4.54
N ARG A 43 15.36 15.45 -3.29
CA ARG A 43 16.53 15.07 -2.48
C ARG A 43 16.65 13.57 -2.25
N ALA A 44 15.54 12.88 -2.04
CA ALA A 44 15.55 11.43 -1.90
C ALA A 44 15.97 10.75 -3.20
N PHE A 45 15.47 11.24 -4.33
CA PHE A 45 15.80 10.71 -5.65
C PHE A 45 17.28 10.92 -6.02
N GLU A 46 17.88 12.07 -5.66
CA GLU A 46 19.33 12.33 -5.85
C GLU A 46 20.20 11.35 -5.06
N ASN A 47 19.72 10.80 -3.96
CA ASN A 47 20.46 9.91 -3.06
C ASN A 47 20.04 8.43 -3.18
N ILE A 48 19.23 8.07 -4.18
CA ILE A 48 18.75 6.71 -4.35
C ILE A 48 19.89 5.73 -4.65
N SER A 49 19.88 4.60 -3.97
CA SER A 49 20.74 3.46 -4.27
C SER A 49 19.92 2.33 -4.89
N TYR A 50 20.41 1.78 -5.99
CA TYR A 50 19.72 0.70 -6.67
C TYR A 50 20.23 -0.67 -6.21
N THR A 51 19.30 -1.62 -6.07
CA THR A 51 19.63 -3.03 -5.88
C THR A 51 19.04 -3.83 -7.02
N ASP A 52 19.75 -4.88 -7.44
CA ASP A 52 19.26 -5.89 -8.38
C ASP A 52 18.87 -7.21 -7.69
N SER A 53 18.92 -7.24 -6.37
CA SER A 53 18.63 -8.41 -5.54
C SER A 53 17.36 -8.21 -4.73
N ALA A 54 16.40 -9.11 -4.92
CA ALA A 54 15.14 -9.11 -4.20
C ALA A 54 14.67 -10.54 -3.87
N THR A 55 13.70 -10.66 -2.98
CA THR A 55 12.96 -11.92 -2.76
C THR A 55 11.73 -12.00 -3.67
N ALA A 56 11.16 -13.17 -3.85
CA ALA A 56 9.77 -13.30 -4.28
C ALA A 56 8.82 -12.68 -3.24
N GLY A 57 7.57 -12.43 -3.62
CA GLY A 57 6.53 -11.99 -2.69
C GLY A 57 6.13 -13.09 -1.72
N HIS A 58 6.09 -12.76 -0.44
CA HIS A 58 5.60 -13.63 0.62
C HIS A 58 4.36 -13.05 1.27
N ARG A 59 3.46 -13.95 1.72
CA ARG A 59 2.23 -13.55 2.41
C ARG A 59 2.08 -14.38 3.68
N ILE A 60 1.74 -13.70 4.76
CA ILE A 60 1.42 -14.33 6.05
C ILE A 60 0.11 -13.78 6.60
N THR A 61 -0.50 -14.54 7.50
CA THR A 61 -1.66 -14.08 8.27
C THR A 61 -1.32 -14.16 9.76
N SER A 62 -1.60 -13.10 10.47
CA SER A 62 -1.44 -12.99 11.92
C SER A 62 -2.77 -12.46 12.50
N GLY A 63 -3.54 -13.34 13.15
CA GLY A 63 -4.87 -13.01 13.63
C GLY A 63 -5.79 -12.52 12.49
N GLU A 64 -6.24 -11.26 12.56
CA GLU A 64 -7.08 -10.64 11.53
C GLU A 64 -6.26 -9.92 10.44
N ALA A 65 -4.98 -9.66 10.67
CA ALA A 65 -4.13 -8.99 9.69
C ALA A 65 -3.52 -9.99 8.70
N THR A 66 -3.52 -9.66 7.42
CA THR A 66 -2.76 -10.33 6.38
C THR A 66 -1.71 -9.36 5.84
N LEU A 67 -0.45 -9.80 5.82
CA LEU A 67 0.65 -8.99 5.34
C LEU A 67 1.29 -9.66 4.12
N THR A 68 1.46 -8.88 3.07
CA THR A 68 2.17 -9.30 1.84
C THR A 68 3.41 -8.43 1.70
N GLY A 69 4.58 -9.01 1.45
CA GLY A 69 5.80 -8.22 1.33
C GLY A 69 6.88 -8.86 0.48
N GLN A 70 7.86 -8.04 0.14
CA GLN A 70 9.10 -8.41 -0.56
C GLN A 70 10.28 -7.66 0.03
N ALA A 71 11.45 -8.26 -0.01
CA ALA A 71 12.70 -7.60 0.33
C ALA A 71 13.44 -7.14 -0.94
N PHE A 72 14.03 -5.95 -0.86
CA PHE A 72 14.84 -5.32 -1.90
C PHE A 72 16.16 -4.85 -1.26
N GLY A 73 17.24 -5.61 -1.44
CA GLY A 73 18.46 -5.35 -0.67
C GLY A 73 18.21 -5.46 0.84
N ASP A 74 18.50 -4.42 1.57
CA ASP A 74 18.30 -4.25 3.01
C ASP A 74 16.98 -3.57 3.40
N ALA A 75 16.12 -3.31 2.42
CA ALA A 75 14.80 -2.73 2.62
C ALA A 75 13.67 -3.76 2.40
N ALA A 76 12.56 -3.59 3.14
CA ALA A 76 11.34 -4.36 2.94
C ALA A 76 10.16 -3.46 2.55
N PHE A 77 9.39 -3.90 1.55
CA PHE A 77 8.09 -3.35 1.21
C PHE A 77 7.01 -4.28 1.75
N VAL A 78 6.11 -3.75 2.56
CA VAL A 78 5.06 -4.53 3.26
C VAL A 78 3.71 -3.85 3.07
N VAL A 79 2.73 -4.62 2.65
CA VAL A 79 1.33 -4.20 2.52
C VAL A 79 0.49 -4.97 3.52
N THR A 80 -0.26 -4.26 4.35
CA THR A 80 -1.17 -4.86 5.35
C THR A 80 -2.60 -4.69 4.92
N THR A 81 -3.43 -5.72 5.09
CA THR A 81 -4.88 -5.69 4.90
C THR A 81 -5.59 -6.46 6.01
N TYR A 82 -6.81 -6.05 6.32
CA TYR A 82 -7.73 -6.77 7.20
C TYR A 82 -8.87 -7.45 6.43
N ALA A 83 -8.87 -7.34 5.10
CA ALA A 83 -9.87 -7.98 4.25
C ALA A 83 -9.87 -9.52 4.46
N PRO A 84 -11.05 -10.18 4.52
CA PRO A 84 -12.38 -9.67 4.17
C PRO A 84 -13.08 -8.86 5.26
N GLY A 85 -12.49 -8.67 6.45
CA GLY A 85 -13.01 -7.78 7.47
C GLY A 85 -12.88 -6.32 7.04
N CYS A 86 -13.84 -5.49 7.48
CA CYS A 86 -13.78 -4.06 7.22
C CYS A 86 -12.67 -3.40 8.03
N ALA A 87 -11.93 -2.53 7.40
CA ALA A 87 -10.92 -1.69 8.05
C ALA A 87 -10.93 -0.29 7.41
N ASP A 88 -10.74 0.67 8.27
CA ASP A 88 -10.47 2.06 7.91
C ASP A 88 -9.00 2.35 8.27
N ASP A 89 -8.65 3.59 8.58
CA ASP A 89 -7.27 4.00 8.86
C ASP A 89 -6.55 3.14 9.91
N VAL A 90 -5.29 2.85 9.65
CA VAL A 90 -4.34 2.35 10.66
C VAL A 90 -3.64 3.54 11.31
N ASP A 91 -3.80 3.68 12.63
CA ASP A 91 -3.14 4.74 13.40
C ASP A 91 -1.62 4.77 13.15
N TYR A 92 -1.08 5.97 13.00
CA TYR A 92 0.35 6.18 12.74
C TYR A 92 1.27 5.51 13.75
N ALA A 93 0.89 5.53 15.05
CA ALA A 93 1.69 4.89 16.10
C ALA A 93 1.69 3.35 15.98
N VAL A 94 0.61 2.76 15.46
CA VAL A 94 0.56 1.33 15.14
C VAL A 94 1.52 1.01 14.00
N GLY A 95 1.49 1.82 12.93
CA GLY A 95 2.40 1.67 11.80
C GLY A 95 3.86 1.79 12.21
N LEU A 96 4.21 2.79 13.01
CA LEU A 96 5.56 2.94 13.56
C LEU A 96 6.00 1.72 14.38
N SER A 97 5.10 1.18 15.20
CA SER A 97 5.38 -0.01 16.03
C SER A 97 5.61 -1.25 15.16
N ALA A 98 4.79 -1.44 14.12
CA ALA A 98 4.95 -2.54 13.17
C ALA A 98 6.26 -2.43 12.36
N MET A 99 6.61 -1.23 11.89
CA MET A 99 7.90 -0.98 11.23
C MET A 99 9.09 -1.23 12.15
N ALA A 100 8.99 -0.80 13.41
CA ALA A 100 10.04 -1.05 14.41
C ALA A 100 10.22 -2.55 14.66
N GLU A 101 9.13 -3.32 14.77
CA GLU A 101 9.18 -4.77 14.94
C GLU A 101 9.78 -5.46 13.71
N ALA A 102 9.43 -5.04 12.51
CA ALA A 102 10.03 -5.58 11.28
C ALA A 102 11.54 -5.28 11.17
N ARG A 103 12.00 -4.12 11.67
CA ARG A 103 13.43 -3.76 11.71
C ARG A 103 14.23 -4.53 12.76
N ASN A 104 13.60 -5.11 13.76
CA ASN A 104 14.28 -5.99 14.72
C ASN A 104 14.85 -7.27 14.09
N GLY A 105 14.47 -7.56 12.84
CA GLY A 105 15.01 -8.67 12.04
C GLY A 105 16.17 -8.24 11.16
N GLU A 106 15.97 -8.32 9.84
CA GLU A 106 17.04 -8.25 8.84
C GLU A 106 17.09 -6.92 8.06
N PHE A 107 16.14 -5.99 8.29
CA PHE A 107 15.97 -4.83 7.42
C PHE A 107 16.30 -3.52 8.12
N GLU A 108 17.07 -2.66 7.43
CA GLU A 108 17.34 -1.30 7.86
C GLU A 108 16.13 -0.40 7.63
N ASP A 109 15.48 -0.55 6.46
CA ASP A 109 14.30 0.22 6.07
C ASP A 109 13.08 -0.65 5.82
N VAL A 110 11.92 -0.16 6.26
CA VAL A 110 10.62 -0.80 6.03
C VAL A 110 9.64 0.24 5.52
N LEU A 111 9.16 0.05 4.30
CA LEU A 111 8.03 0.79 3.76
C LEU A 111 6.75 -0.01 4.02
N LEU A 112 5.95 0.46 4.97
CA LEU A 112 4.71 -0.17 5.38
C LEU A 112 3.51 0.58 4.80
N VAL A 113 2.63 -0.17 4.15
CA VAL A 113 1.43 0.31 3.47
C VAL A 113 0.21 -0.26 4.15
N ASP A 114 -0.78 0.59 4.41
CA ASP A 114 -2.16 0.18 4.63
C ASP A 114 -2.82 -0.03 3.27
N ALA A 115 -3.29 -1.23 3.00
CA ALA A 115 -3.95 -1.52 1.72
C ALA A 115 -5.26 -0.77 1.52
N HIS A 116 -5.94 -0.44 2.60
CA HIS A 116 -7.19 0.35 2.62
C HIS A 116 -8.20 -0.17 1.59
N ASN A 117 -8.50 -1.48 1.65
CA ASN A 117 -9.11 -2.23 0.56
C ASN A 117 -10.32 -3.10 0.95
N SER A 118 -10.96 -2.80 2.08
CA SER A 118 -12.20 -3.44 2.51
C SER A 118 -12.92 -2.60 3.57
N ASN A 119 -13.97 -1.90 3.17
CA ASN A 119 -14.80 -1.11 4.08
C ASN A 119 -16.23 -1.02 3.53
N ASP A 120 -17.23 -1.12 4.39
CA ASP A 120 -18.67 -1.00 4.05
C ASP A 120 -19.21 0.44 4.23
N GLY A 121 -18.33 1.41 4.32
CA GLY A 121 -18.68 2.82 4.46
C GLY A 121 -19.31 3.13 5.81
N LEU A 122 -20.37 3.92 5.78
CA LEU A 122 -21.10 4.35 6.99
C LEU A 122 -22.17 3.36 7.44
N ASP A 123 -22.33 2.22 6.75
CA ASP A 123 -23.36 1.24 7.06
C ASP A 123 -22.97 0.32 8.24
N GLY A 124 -21.68 0.30 8.61
CA GLY A 124 -21.16 -0.48 9.73
C GLY A 124 -21.33 0.22 11.10
N GLU A 125 -21.41 -0.57 12.16
CA GLU A 125 -21.42 -0.04 13.55
C GLU A 125 -20.03 0.47 13.98
N ASP A 126 -18.97 -0.03 13.35
CA ASP A 126 -17.56 0.32 13.58
C ASP A 126 -16.86 0.51 12.23
N LEU A 127 -16.25 1.66 12.02
CA LEU A 127 -15.46 1.96 10.82
C LEU A 127 -14.21 1.08 10.68
N GLY A 128 -13.83 0.38 11.75
CA GLY A 128 -12.72 -0.55 11.72
C GLY A 128 -11.35 0.11 11.86
N HIS A 129 -11.26 1.29 12.48
CA HIS A 129 -9.98 1.92 12.80
C HIS A 129 -9.07 1.01 13.61
N VAL A 130 -7.79 0.93 13.21
CA VAL A 130 -6.79 0.14 13.92
C VAL A 130 -6.00 1.03 14.85
N VAL A 131 -6.44 1.07 16.13
CA VAL A 131 -5.88 1.96 17.14
C VAL A 131 -4.87 1.24 18.04
N PRO A 132 -3.92 1.97 18.66
CA PRO A 132 -2.95 1.41 19.59
C PRO A 132 -3.62 0.62 20.73
N GLY A 133 -3.08 -0.57 21.02
CA GLY A 133 -3.60 -1.47 22.06
C GLY A 133 -4.82 -2.30 21.66
N SER A 134 -5.34 -2.14 20.47
CA SER A 134 -6.38 -3.03 19.94
C SER A 134 -5.81 -4.40 19.55
N LYS A 135 -6.67 -5.43 19.51
CA LYS A 135 -6.26 -6.75 19.03
C LYS A 135 -5.64 -6.67 17.62
N ARG A 136 -6.26 -5.92 16.72
CA ARG A 136 -5.80 -5.72 15.34
C ARG A 136 -4.42 -5.07 15.27
N SER A 137 -4.10 -4.12 16.17
CA SER A 137 -2.76 -3.52 16.22
C SER A 137 -1.70 -4.56 16.61
N PHE A 138 -1.98 -5.44 17.57
CA PHE A 138 -1.07 -6.52 17.93
C PHE A 138 -0.94 -7.56 16.80
N ASP A 139 -2.03 -7.91 16.13
CA ASP A 139 -2.00 -8.82 14.99
C ASP A 139 -1.09 -8.28 13.87
N MET A 140 -1.17 -6.98 13.57
CA MET A 140 -0.32 -6.32 12.58
C MET A 140 1.15 -6.28 13.00
N ILE A 141 1.44 -5.87 14.23
CA ILE A 141 2.82 -5.77 14.76
C ILE A 141 3.49 -7.16 14.74
N ASN A 142 2.83 -8.18 15.29
CA ASN A 142 3.34 -9.56 15.27
C ASN A 142 3.50 -10.10 13.85
N GLY A 143 2.57 -9.76 12.97
CA GLY A 143 2.63 -10.08 11.55
C GLY A 143 3.85 -9.45 10.87
N ALA A 144 4.14 -8.18 11.13
CA ALA A 144 5.28 -7.48 10.56
C ALA A 144 6.62 -8.14 10.95
N GLY A 145 6.80 -8.48 12.23
CA GLY A 145 7.97 -9.21 12.68
C GLY A 145 8.08 -10.61 12.05
N SER A 146 6.96 -11.34 11.98
CA SER A 146 6.93 -12.67 11.38
C SER A 146 7.25 -12.65 9.88
N LEU A 147 6.69 -11.68 9.15
CA LEU A 147 6.98 -11.52 7.72
C LEU A 147 8.44 -11.11 7.50
N SER A 148 8.98 -10.22 8.34
CA SER A 148 10.38 -9.81 8.29
C SER A 148 11.30 -11.02 8.41
N ALA A 149 11.07 -11.92 9.36
CA ALA A 149 11.85 -13.15 9.50
C ALA A 149 11.76 -14.04 8.25
N VAL A 150 10.55 -14.22 7.69
CA VAL A 150 10.35 -14.99 6.45
C VAL A 150 11.13 -14.38 5.28
N LEU A 151 11.08 -13.04 5.13
CA LEU A 151 11.80 -12.34 4.06
C LEU A 151 13.31 -12.35 4.24
N GLY A 152 13.79 -12.32 5.49
CA GLY A 152 15.23 -12.44 5.80
C GLY A 152 15.81 -13.80 5.40
N ASP A 153 15.06 -14.86 5.66
CA ASP A 153 15.43 -16.23 5.31
C ASP A 153 15.16 -16.60 3.83
N ALA A 154 14.40 -15.77 3.10
CA ALA A 154 13.98 -16.08 1.74
C ALA A 154 15.14 -16.01 0.73
N GLU A 155 15.09 -16.91 -0.26
CA GLU A 155 16.05 -16.91 -1.38
C GLU A 155 15.93 -15.60 -2.16
N ARG A 156 17.07 -14.99 -2.45
CA ARG A 156 17.19 -13.77 -3.23
C ARG A 156 17.64 -14.08 -4.65
N GLY A 157 17.16 -13.32 -5.59
CA GLY A 157 17.52 -13.45 -7.00
C GLY A 157 17.51 -12.12 -7.74
N PRO A 158 17.93 -12.15 -9.02
CA PRO A 158 17.89 -10.98 -9.89
C PRO A 158 16.48 -10.44 -10.03
N LEU A 159 16.33 -9.13 -9.86
CA LEU A 159 15.06 -8.42 -9.94
C LEU A 159 14.78 -7.95 -11.37
N ARG A 160 13.56 -8.19 -11.82
CA ARG A 160 12.96 -7.50 -12.99
C ARG A 160 11.72 -6.76 -12.53
N CYS A 161 11.54 -5.54 -13.01
CA CYS A 161 10.38 -4.70 -12.69
C CYS A 161 9.64 -4.31 -13.97
N GLY A 162 8.32 -4.35 -13.91
CA GLY A 162 7.43 -3.81 -14.93
C GLY A 162 6.37 -2.94 -14.30
N VAL A 163 6.08 -1.79 -14.90
CA VAL A 163 5.05 -0.87 -14.44
C VAL A 163 4.10 -0.51 -15.57
N ALA A 164 2.84 -0.33 -15.25
CA ALA A 164 1.82 0.15 -16.17
C ALA A 164 0.77 0.95 -15.41
N TRP A 165 0.09 1.83 -16.14
CA TRP A 165 -1.09 2.51 -15.62
C TRP A 165 -2.14 2.65 -16.71
N ALA A 166 -3.41 2.76 -16.30
CA ALA A 166 -4.52 3.02 -17.18
C ALA A 166 -5.48 4.02 -16.53
N GLU A 167 -5.93 4.98 -17.32
CA GLU A 167 -7.10 5.76 -16.96
C GLU A 167 -8.34 4.88 -17.05
N THR A 168 -9.34 5.18 -16.24
CA THR A 168 -10.62 4.48 -16.26
C THR A 168 -11.70 5.39 -16.86
N PRO A 169 -12.80 4.84 -17.40
CA PRO A 169 -13.93 5.64 -17.85
C PRO A 169 -14.74 6.23 -16.69
N TRP A 170 -14.44 5.84 -15.45
CA TRP A 170 -15.13 6.31 -14.25
C TRP A 170 -14.57 7.64 -13.75
N GLU A 171 -15.43 8.41 -13.14
CA GLU A 171 -15.14 9.72 -12.55
C GLU A 171 -15.11 9.63 -11.01
N PRO A 172 -14.62 10.67 -10.31
CA PRO A 172 -14.60 10.70 -8.84
C PRO A 172 -15.94 10.41 -8.18
N LYS A 173 -17.06 10.84 -8.78
CA LYS A 173 -18.41 10.53 -8.28
C LYS A 173 -18.79 9.04 -8.34
N GLN A 174 -17.99 8.23 -9.03
CA GLN A 174 -18.13 6.78 -9.16
C GLN A 174 -17.03 6.03 -8.40
N GLY A 175 -16.37 6.69 -7.46
CA GLY A 175 -15.38 6.10 -6.55
C GLY A 175 -13.95 6.00 -7.11
N ILE A 176 -13.68 6.43 -8.35
CA ILE A 176 -12.35 6.36 -8.96
C ILE A 176 -11.78 7.75 -9.20
N GLY A 177 -10.62 8.02 -8.64
CA GLY A 177 -9.88 9.25 -8.83
C GLY A 177 -9.11 9.31 -10.17
N PRO A 178 -8.54 10.49 -10.48
CA PRO A 178 -7.94 10.76 -11.80
C PRO A 178 -6.63 10.02 -12.08
N LEU A 179 -6.02 9.36 -11.09
CA LEU A 179 -4.84 8.52 -11.29
C LEU A 179 -5.18 7.14 -11.86
N GLY A 180 -6.45 6.76 -11.86
CA GLY A 180 -6.93 5.50 -12.41
C GLY A 180 -6.36 4.27 -11.69
N ILE A 181 -5.88 3.30 -12.47
CA ILE A 181 -5.30 2.07 -11.96
C ILE A 181 -3.82 2.01 -12.33
N ARG A 182 -2.98 1.63 -11.36
CA ARG A 182 -1.55 1.47 -11.52
C ARG A 182 -1.15 0.07 -11.10
N VAL A 183 -0.22 -0.51 -11.83
CA VAL A 183 0.28 -1.86 -11.55
C VAL A 183 1.79 -1.83 -11.57
N CYS A 184 2.39 -2.43 -10.56
CA CYS A 184 3.81 -2.74 -10.50
C CYS A 184 3.97 -4.25 -10.36
N VAL A 185 4.80 -4.86 -11.18
CA VAL A 185 5.10 -6.29 -11.13
C VAL A 185 6.59 -6.48 -10.92
N PHE A 186 6.94 -7.23 -9.89
CA PHE A 186 8.30 -7.66 -9.64
C PHE A 186 8.44 -9.16 -9.95
N GLU A 187 9.42 -9.51 -10.78
CA GLU A 187 9.77 -10.91 -11.10
C GLU A 187 11.13 -11.22 -10.50
N VAL A 188 11.18 -12.26 -9.67
CA VAL A 188 12.39 -12.77 -9.03
C VAL A 188 12.41 -14.29 -9.14
N GLY A 189 13.46 -14.86 -9.75
CA GLY A 189 13.57 -16.31 -9.90
C GLY A 189 12.45 -16.95 -10.74
N GLY A 190 11.77 -16.17 -11.60
CA GLY A 190 10.61 -16.61 -12.37
C GLY A 190 9.27 -16.46 -11.64
N THR A 191 9.28 -16.11 -10.35
CA THR A 191 8.08 -15.83 -9.55
C THR A 191 7.68 -14.37 -9.69
N ARG A 192 6.43 -14.10 -10.02
CA ARG A 192 5.88 -12.75 -10.25
C ARG A 192 4.97 -12.34 -9.11
N THR A 193 5.27 -11.18 -8.53
CA THR A 193 4.43 -10.52 -7.53
C THR A 193 3.90 -9.20 -8.11
N ALA A 194 2.59 -9.04 -8.13
CA ALA A 194 1.94 -7.82 -8.59
C ALA A 194 1.38 -7.00 -7.42
N TYR A 195 1.55 -5.70 -7.52
CA TYR A 195 0.91 -4.71 -6.66
C TYR A 195 0.02 -3.84 -7.53
N VAL A 196 -1.27 -3.84 -7.22
CA VAL A 196 -2.29 -3.08 -7.94
C VAL A 196 -2.74 -1.93 -7.05
N LEU A 197 -2.64 -0.71 -7.54
CA LEU A 197 -3.11 0.50 -6.86
C LEU A 197 -4.30 1.07 -7.62
N VAL A 198 -5.42 1.21 -6.94
CA VAL A 198 -6.61 1.89 -7.45
C VAL A 198 -6.68 3.27 -6.80
N ASP A 199 -6.84 4.31 -7.62
CA ASP A 199 -7.03 5.67 -7.11
C ASP A 199 -8.47 5.82 -6.58
N GLY A 200 -8.68 5.40 -5.36
CA GLY A 200 -9.95 5.41 -4.67
C GLY A 200 -9.77 5.66 -3.17
N ASN A 201 -10.85 5.89 -2.44
CA ASN A 201 -10.78 6.02 -0.99
C ASN A 201 -10.59 4.63 -0.36
N ASN A 202 -11.58 3.76 -0.43
CA ASN A 202 -11.52 2.37 0.05
C ASN A 202 -12.21 1.46 -0.97
N MET A 203 -12.37 0.18 -0.69
CA MET A 203 -13.06 -0.79 -1.56
C MET A 203 -14.23 -1.42 -0.84
N GLU A 204 -15.31 -1.73 -1.60
CA GLU A 204 -16.39 -2.56 -1.10
C GLU A 204 -15.89 -3.94 -0.65
N PRO A 205 -16.46 -4.49 0.43
CA PRO A 205 -16.13 -5.84 0.89
C PRO A 205 -16.29 -6.87 -0.23
N GLY A 206 -15.25 -7.69 -0.40
CA GLY A 206 -15.20 -8.74 -1.43
C GLY A 206 -14.65 -8.30 -2.78
N LEU A 207 -14.57 -7.01 -3.12
CA LEU A 207 -13.98 -6.56 -4.39
C LEU A 207 -12.51 -6.95 -4.49
N ARG A 208 -11.73 -6.77 -3.41
CA ARG A 208 -10.35 -7.25 -3.36
C ARG A 208 -10.25 -8.71 -3.80
N GLY A 209 -11.06 -9.60 -3.25
CA GLY A 209 -11.06 -11.03 -3.60
C GLY A 209 -11.29 -11.27 -5.09
N ARG A 210 -12.28 -10.59 -5.68
CA ARG A 210 -12.58 -10.66 -7.11
C ARG A 210 -11.40 -10.20 -7.98
N ILE A 211 -10.69 -9.14 -7.56
CA ILE A 211 -9.52 -8.64 -8.29
C ILE A 211 -8.37 -9.66 -8.20
N LEU A 212 -8.10 -10.22 -7.02
CA LEU A 212 -7.07 -11.24 -6.85
C LEU A 212 -7.32 -12.47 -7.73
N GLU A 213 -8.57 -12.92 -7.82
CA GLU A 213 -8.97 -14.03 -8.68
C GLU A 213 -8.84 -13.71 -10.17
N ALA A 214 -9.14 -12.47 -10.58
CA ALA A 214 -9.04 -12.04 -11.96
C ALA A 214 -7.59 -11.89 -12.45
N VAL A 215 -6.65 -11.59 -11.57
CA VAL A 215 -5.22 -11.41 -11.89
C VAL A 215 -4.46 -12.74 -11.75
N ALA A 216 -4.96 -13.79 -12.38
CA ALA A 216 -4.42 -15.15 -12.28
C ALA A 216 -3.10 -15.38 -13.06
N SER A 217 -2.56 -14.36 -13.73
CA SER A 217 -1.34 -14.47 -14.56
C SER A 217 -0.03 -14.25 -13.78
N VAL A 218 -0.12 -13.98 -12.48
CA VAL A 218 1.00 -13.80 -11.55
C VAL A 218 0.89 -14.77 -10.37
N ASP A 219 2.01 -15.03 -9.70
CA ASP A 219 2.06 -16.01 -8.60
C ASP A 219 1.51 -15.43 -7.29
N SER A 220 1.65 -14.12 -7.10
CA SER A 220 1.10 -13.38 -5.96
C SER A 220 0.61 -12.01 -6.41
N VAL A 221 -0.50 -11.55 -5.84
CA VAL A 221 -1.03 -10.21 -6.10
C VAL A 221 -1.59 -9.61 -4.82
N GLU A 222 -1.37 -8.32 -4.62
CA GLU A 222 -2.07 -7.53 -3.61
C GLU A 222 -2.64 -6.27 -4.27
N VAL A 223 -3.83 -5.88 -3.81
CA VAL A 223 -4.51 -4.68 -4.29
C VAL A 223 -4.69 -3.69 -3.14
N MET A 224 -4.50 -2.42 -3.43
CA MET A 224 -4.59 -1.34 -2.46
C MET A 224 -5.22 -0.10 -3.07
N THR A 225 -5.66 0.82 -2.26
CA THR A 225 -6.12 2.15 -2.69
C THR A 225 -5.10 3.22 -2.34
N SER A 226 -5.28 4.39 -2.92
CA SER A 226 -4.49 5.59 -2.62
C SER A 226 -5.07 6.41 -1.46
N ASP A 227 -6.21 6.01 -0.92
CA ASP A 227 -7.02 6.79 0.02
C ASP A 227 -7.28 8.22 -0.50
N THR A 228 -7.64 8.35 -1.77
CA THR A 228 -7.93 9.67 -2.32
C THR A 228 -9.27 10.20 -1.85
N HIS A 229 -9.27 11.37 -1.21
CA HIS A 229 -10.50 12.04 -0.77
C HIS A 229 -11.19 12.85 -1.88
N ILE A 230 -10.67 12.86 -3.10
CA ILE A 230 -11.32 13.53 -4.24
C ILE A 230 -12.67 12.89 -4.58
N VAL A 231 -12.87 11.64 -4.19
CA VAL A 231 -14.11 10.90 -4.38
C VAL A 231 -15.15 11.16 -3.27
N ASN A 232 -14.75 11.77 -2.16
CA ASN A 232 -15.60 12.02 -1.00
C ASN A 232 -16.46 13.27 -1.19
N THR A 233 -17.51 13.16 -1.98
CA THR A 233 -18.52 14.21 -2.16
C THR A 233 -19.90 13.71 -1.72
N MET A 234 -20.85 14.60 -1.47
CA MET A 234 -22.22 14.22 -1.04
C MET A 234 -22.98 13.37 -2.08
N GLU A 235 -22.51 13.32 -3.31
CA GLU A 235 -23.13 12.59 -4.42
C GLU A 235 -22.25 11.43 -4.92
N ALA A 236 -21.11 11.16 -4.25
CA ALA A 236 -20.16 10.12 -4.66
C ALA A 236 -20.36 8.83 -3.88
N GLU A 237 -20.11 7.73 -4.54
CA GLU A 237 -19.83 6.44 -3.91
C GLU A 237 -18.40 6.52 -3.38
N ASN A 238 -18.24 6.49 -2.05
CA ASN A 238 -16.93 6.72 -1.42
C ASN A 238 -15.99 5.52 -1.55
N GLN A 239 -16.52 4.34 -1.87
CA GLN A 239 -15.75 3.13 -2.09
C GLN A 239 -15.70 2.80 -3.59
N VAL A 240 -14.65 2.07 -3.96
CA VAL A 240 -14.56 1.38 -5.24
C VAL A 240 -15.36 0.09 -5.17
N GLY A 241 -16.33 -0.10 -6.06
CA GLY A 241 -17.15 -1.30 -6.10
C GLY A 241 -18.18 -1.36 -7.21
#